data_d0536bd7670310cfb438fab332d7ba10
#
_entry.id   d0536bd7670310cfb438fab332d7ba10
#
_cell.length_a   1.000
_cell.length_b   1.000
_cell.length_c   1.000
_cell.angle_alpha   90.00
_cell.angle_beta   90.00
_cell.angle_gamma   90.00
#
_symmetry.space_group_name_H-M   'P 1'
#
loop_
_entity.id
_entity.type
_entity.pdbx_description
1 polymer ?
#
loop_
_entity_poly.entity_id
_entity_poly.type
_entity_poly.pdbx_seq_one_letter_code
_entity_poly.pdbx_strand_id
1 'polypeptide(L)'
;MASATKAVFFDVDYTLIYPGPMFQAVGYRQSCERHGITVDEARYPAAVKAALASLDHEQVLYDDAVFTRFIRRIIEEMGGRGDQIDACAVEMYAAWAHCHHFHLYDEAEAVLRELAAR
;
A
#
# COMPACT_ATOMS: atom_id res chain seq x y z
N MET A 1 -10.93 41.23 -12.20
CA MET A 1 -10.88 40.80 -10.79
C MET A 1 -10.71 39.30 -10.72
N ALA A 2 -9.82 38.83 -9.89
CA ALA A 2 -9.67 37.41 -9.66
C ALA A 2 -10.89 36.85 -8.88
N SER A 3 -11.44 35.73 -9.32
CA SER A 3 -12.48 35.06 -8.55
C SER A 3 -11.86 34.34 -7.35
N ALA A 4 -12.55 34.35 -6.22
CA ALA A 4 -12.12 33.63 -5.03
C ALA A 4 -12.20 32.11 -5.26
N THR A 5 -11.18 31.39 -4.82
CA THR A 5 -11.21 29.92 -4.80
C THR A 5 -12.24 29.46 -3.77
N LYS A 6 -13.19 28.63 -4.21
CA LYS A 6 -14.28 28.14 -3.34
C LYS A 6 -14.04 26.74 -2.81
N ALA A 7 -13.19 25.95 -3.48
CA ALA A 7 -12.89 24.59 -3.08
C ALA A 7 -11.53 24.20 -3.57
N VAL A 8 -10.87 23.34 -2.81
CA VAL A 8 -9.60 22.70 -3.20
C VAL A 8 -9.76 21.20 -2.99
N PHE A 9 -9.41 20.43 -4.01
CA PHE A 9 -9.48 18.98 -3.97
C PHE A 9 -8.09 18.38 -3.92
N PHE A 10 -7.90 17.40 -3.06
CA PHE A 10 -6.65 16.68 -2.91
C PHE A 10 -6.83 15.21 -3.25
N ASP A 11 -5.85 14.63 -3.93
CA ASP A 11 -5.65 13.19 -3.91
C ASP A 11 -5.24 12.77 -2.50
N VAL A 12 -5.53 11.55 -2.10
CA VAL A 12 -5.31 11.09 -0.72
C VAL A 12 -4.02 10.28 -0.59
N ASP A 13 -3.93 9.14 -1.30
CA ASP A 13 -2.79 8.24 -1.19
C ASP A 13 -1.53 8.89 -1.78
N TYR A 14 -0.45 8.89 -1.00
CA TYR A 14 0.84 9.50 -1.35
C TYR A 14 0.80 11.02 -1.61
N THR A 15 -0.33 11.65 -1.28
CA THR A 15 -0.47 13.12 -1.29
C THR A 15 -0.67 13.65 0.12
N LEU A 16 -1.65 13.12 0.83
CA LEU A 16 -1.94 13.50 2.22
C LEU A 16 -1.45 12.47 3.21
N ILE A 17 -1.54 11.19 2.85
CA ILE A 17 -1.14 10.06 3.68
C ILE A 17 -0.23 9.11 2.91
N TYR A 18 0.50 8.30 3.65
CA TYR A 18 1.33 7.23 3.09
C TYR A 18 1.29 6.00 4.01
N PRO A 19 1.48 4.79 3.47
CA PRO A 19 1.23 3.55 4.23
C PRO A 19 2.29 3.22 5.28
N GLY A 20 3.39 3.92 5.34
CA GLY A 20 4.44 3.64 6.32
C GLY A 20 5.19 2.32 6.08
N PRO A 21 6.01 1.89 7.06
CA PRO A 21 6.91 0.73 6.89
C PRO A 21 6.22 -0.60 6.66
N MET A 22 4.95 -0.76 7.07
CA MET A 22 4.23 -2.02 6.94
C MET A 22 4.17 -2.52 5.49
N PHE A 23 4.09 -1.60 4.53
CA PHE A 23 4.01 -1.93 3.11
C PHE A 23 5.32 -1.72 2.37
N GLN A 24 6.42 -1.78 3.11
CA GLN A 24 7.78 -1.81 2.59
C GLN A 24 8.41 -3.17 2.90
N ALA A 25 9.65 -3.38 2.49
CA ALA A 25 10.36 -4.66 2.65
C ALA A 25 10.28 -5.22 4.08
N VAL A 26 10.54 -4.38 5.08
CA VAL A 26 10.53 -4.78 6.49
C VAL A 26 9.14 -5.21 6.94
N GLY A 27 8.10 -4.48 6.53
CA GLY A 27 6.72 -4.81 6.89
C GLY A 27 6.25 -6.11 6.27
N TYR A 28 6.60 -6.36 5.01
CA TYR A 28 6.33 -7.63 4.36
C TYR A 28 7.01 -8.78 5.11
N ARG A 29 8.29 -8.62 5.46
CA ARG A 29 9.01 -9.65 6.24
C ARG A 29 8.32 -9.93 7.57
N GLN A 30 7.98 -8.88 8.32
CA GLN A 30 7.33 -9.03 9.63
C GLN A 30 5.96 -9.70 9.52
N SER A 31 5.16 -9.31 8.52
CA SER A 31 3.85 -9.93 8.28
C SER A 31 3.99 -11.41 7.93
N CYS A 32 4.94 -11.73 7.06
CA CYS A 32 5.23 -13.11 6.69
C CYS A 32 5.71 -13.94 7.90
N GLU A 33 6.57 -13.39 8.73
CA GLU A 33 7.06 -14.09 9.95
C GLU A 33 5.91 -14.47 10.88
N ARG A 34 4.92 -13.58 11.07
CA ARG A 34 3.75 -13.89 11.87
C ARG A 34 2.92 -15.06 11.33
N HIS A 35 3.03 -15.33 10.04
CA HIS A 35 2.37 -16.44 9.36
C HIS A 35 3.29 -17.64 9.11
N GLY A 36 4.49 -17.63 9.68
CA GLY A 36 5.45 -18.72 9.50
C GLY A 36 6.09 -18.77 8.12
N ILE A 37 6.08 -17.68 7.37
CA ILE A 37 6.64 -17.58 6.01
C ILE A 37 7.99 -16.88 6.08
N THR A 38 9.01 -17.48 5.49
CA THR A 38 10.35 -16.89 5.37
C THR A 38 10.49 -16.20 4.03
N VAL A 39 10.90 -14.94 4.04
CA VAL A 39 11.14 -14.14 2.84
C VAL A 39 12.47 -13.39 2.96
N ASP A 40 13.00 -12.96 1.81
CA ASP A 40 14.24 -12.18 1.72
C ASP A 40 13.90 -10.72 1.40
N GLU A 41 14.14 -9.83 2.37
CA GLU A 41 13.90 -8.39 2.20
C GLU A 41 14.65 -7.79 1.00
N ALA A 42 15.85 -8.30 0.69
CA ALA A 42 16.63 -7.78 -0.41
C ALA A 42 15.96 -7.98 -1.77
N ARG A 43 15.02 -8.92 -1.87
CA ARG A 43 14.25 -9.17 -3.09
C ARG A 43 13.05 -8.25 -3.26
N TYR A 44 12.70 -7.46 -2.27
CA TYR A 44 11.48 -6.64 -2.30
C TYR A 44 11.40 -5.70 -3.51
N PRO A 45 12.42 -4.92 -3.88
CA PRO A 45 12.31 -4.04 -5.04
C PRO A 45 11.99 -4.78 -6.33
N ALA A 46 12.66 -5.91 -6.58
CA ALA A 46 12.39 -6.74 -7.76
C ALA A 46 11.01 -7.40 -7.69
N ALA A 47 10.59 -7.81 -6.49
CA ALA A 47 9.28 -8.42 -6.26
C ALA A 47 8.15 -7.45 -6.58
N VAL A 48 8.25 -6.20 -6.14
CA VAL A 48 7.27 -5.15 -6.45
C VAL A 48 7.21 -4.90 -7.95
N LYS A 49 8.35 -4.82 -8.61
CA LYS A 49 8.42 -4.62 -10.06
C LYS A 49 7.72 -5.77 -10.81
N ALA A 50 7.97 -7.02 -10.42
CA ALA A 50 7.34 -8.19 -11.02
C ALA A 50 5.83 -8.20 -10.79
N ALA A 51 5.38 -7.84 -9.57
CA ALA A 51 3.96 -7.77 -9.25
C ALA A 51 3.24 -6.67 -10.04
N LEU A 52 3.87 -5.49 -10.18
CA LEU A 52 3.33 -4.40 -10.99
C LEU A 52 3.20 -4.80 -12.46
N ALA A 53 4.20 -5.49 -13.01
CA ALA A 53 4.15 -5.97 -14.38
C ALA A 53 2.98 -6.95 -14.61
N SER A 54 2.63 -7.74 -13.60
CA SER A 54 1.51 -8.68 -13.70
C SER A 54 0.14 -8.02 -13.66
N LEU A 55 0.03 -6.75 -13.21
CA LEU A 55 -1.22 -6.00 -13.18
C LEU A 55 -1.57 -5.35 -14.52
N ASP A 56 -0.59 -5.14 -15.39
CA ASP A 56 -0.72 -4.20 -16.51
C ASP A 56 -1.56 -4.67 -17.69
N HIS A 57 -1.87 -5.95 -17.81
CA HIS A 57 -2.31 -6.45 -19.12
C HIS A 57 -3.79 -6.79 -19.25
N GLU A 58 -4.53 -6.92 -18.15
CA GLU A 58 -5.91 -7.41 -18.26
C GLU A 58 -6.88 -6.73 -17.32
N GLN A 59 -6.46 -5.71 -16.61
CA GLN A 59 -7.21 -5.21 -15.47
C GLN A 59 -8.09 -4.03 -15.80
N VAL A 60 -9.38 -4.26 -15.83
CA VAL A 60 -10.39 -3.22 -16.00
C VAL A 60 -10.84 -2.66 -14.64
N LEU A 61 -10.83 -3.47 -13.60
CA LEU A 61 -11.26 -3.10 -12.26
C LEU A 61 -10.23 -3.54 -11.21
N TYR A 62 -9.94 -2.66 -10.28
CA TYR A 62 -9.11 -2.96 -9.12
C TYR A 62 -10.02 -3.27 -7.94
N ASP A 63 -10.17 -4.54 -7.63
CA ASP A 63 -10.97 -5.03 -6.50
C ASP A 63 -10.10 -5.75 -5.46
N ASP A 64 -10.74 -6.24 -4.40
CA ASP A 64 -10.06 -6.92 -3.30
C ASP A 64 -9.23 -8.12 -3.80
N ALA A 65 -9.75 -8.87 -4.75
CA ALA A 65 -9.08 -10.04 -5.29
C ALA A 65 -7.81 -9.65 -6.06
N VAL A 66 -7.83 -8.55 -6.79
CA VAL A 66 -6.66 -8.03 -7.52
C VAL A 66 -5.56 -7.63 -6.55
N PHE A 67 -5.90 -6.83 -5.53
CA PHE A 67 -4.91 -6.37 -4.56
C PHE A 67 -4.36 -7.52 -3.70
N THR A 68 -5.19 -8.47 -3.33
CA THR A 68 -4.74 -9.66 -2.61
C THR A 68 -3.76 -10.47 -3.45
N ARG A 69 -4.05 -10.68 -4.74
CA ARG A 69 -3.13 -11.35 -5.65
C ARG A 69 -1.81 -10.58 -5.82
N PHE A 70 -1.89 -9.27 -5.86
CA PHE A 70 -0.71 -8.41 -5.94
C PHE A 70 0.21 -8.60 -4.73
N ILE A 71 -0.34 -8.56 -3.53
CA ILE A 71 0.43 -8.79 -2.29
C ILE A 71 0.99 -10.22 -2.28
N ARG A 72 0.17 -11.20 -2.63
CA ARG A 72 0.62 -12.58 -2.74
C ARG A 72 1.81 -12.73 -3.69
N ARG A 73 1.73 -12.09 -4.85
CA ARG A 73 2.83 -12.13 -5.83
C ARG A 73 4.12 -11.55 -5.26
N ILE A 74 4.04 -10.45 -4.54
CA ILE A 74 5.21 -9.87 -3.88
C ILE A 74 5.84 -10.87 -2.90
N ILE A 75 5.02 -11.50 -2.06
CA ILE A 75 5.50 -12.49 -1.09
C ILE A 75 6.19 -13.65 -1.80
N GLU A 76 5.60 -14.18 -2.86
CA GLU A 76 6.19 -15.28 -3.64
C GLU A 76 7.52 -14.88 -4.28
N GLU A 77 7.58 -13.70 -4.86
CA GLU A 77 8.81 -13.19 -5.49
C GLU A 77 9.90 -12.86 -4.46
N MET A 78 9.53 -12.57 -3.23
CA MET A 78 10.49 -12.44 -2.12
C MET A 78 10.99 -13.79 -1.59
N GLY A 79 10.51 -14.90 -2.14
CA GLY A 79 10.93 -16.25 -1.77
C GLY A 79 9.95 -16.97 -0.84
N GLY A 80 8.80 -16.37 -0.52
CA GLY A 80 7.80 -17.00 0.32
C GLY A 80 7.19 -18.25 -0.32
N ARG A 81 6.93 -19.25 0.51
CA ARG A 81 6.35 -20.53 0.10
C ARG A 81 5.38 -21.01 1.17
N GLY A 82 4.41 -21.82 0.77
CA GLY A 82 3.49 -22.48 1.69
C GLY A 82 2.06 -22.02 1.54
N ASP A 83 1.18 -22.69 2.27
CA ASP A 83 -0.27 -22.49 2.23
C ASP A 83 -0.75 -21.28 3.04
N GLN A 84 0.13 -20.67 3.84
CA GLN A 84 -0.19 -19.48 4.64
C GLN A 84 -0.09 -18.16 3.86
N ILE A 85 0.41 -18.18 2.64
CA ILE A 85 0.59 -16.96 1.84
C ILE A 85 -0.75 -16.25 1.61
N ASP A 86 -1.81 -17.00 1.30
CA ASP A 86 -3.12 -16.41 1.06
C ASP A 86 -3.65 -15.71 2.32
N ALA A 87 -3.55 -16.34 3.48
CA ALA A 87 -3.98 -15.73 4.75
C ALA A 87 -3.18 -14.47 5.06
N CYS A 88 -1.88 -14.49 4.83
CA CYS A 88 -1.02 -13.34 5.02
C CYS A 88 -1.42 -12.18 4.07
N ALA A 89 -1.63 -12.47 2.81
CA ALA A 89 -2.03 -11.47 1.81
C ALA A 89 -3.39 -10.85 2.14
N VAL A 90 -4.35 -11.64 2.57
CA VAL A 90 -5.68 -11.16 2.98
C VAL A 90 -5.57 -10.23 4.18
N GLU A 91 -4.78 -10.59 5.19
CA GLU A 91 -4.56 -9.75 6.37
C GLU A 91 -3.90 -8.42 6.01
N MET A 92 -2.86 -8.46 5.18
CA MET A 92 -2.17 -7.25 4.73
C MET A 92 -3.09 -6.34 3.91
N TYR A 93 -3.88 -6.92 3.03
CA TYR A 93 -4.84 -6.13 2.26
C TYR A 93 -5.90 -5.49 3.17
N ALA A 94 -6.41 -6.22 4.16
CA ALA A 94 -7.37 -5.66 5.11
C ALA A 94 -6.79 -4.46 5.86
N ALA A 95 -5.52 -4.53 6.28
CA ALA A 95 -4.83 -3.42 6.90
C ALA A 95 -4.71 -2.21 5.97
N TRP A 96 -4.44 -2.44 4.68
CA TRP A 96 -4.43 -1.39 3.67
C TRP A 96 -5.83 -0.78 3.48
N ALA A 97 -6.84 -1.62 3.26
CA ALA A 97 -8.20 -1.18 2.97
C ALA A 97 -8.82 -0.36 4.12
N HIS A 98 -8.44 -0.65 5.35
CA HIS A 98 -8.89 0.10 6.53
C HIS A 98 -7.92 1.20 6.94
N CYS A 99 -6.92 1.50 6.12
CA CYS A 99 -5.89 2.52 6.37
C CYS A 99 -5.14 2.31 7.69
N HIS A 100 -5.03 1.07 8.16
CA HIS A 100 -4.20 0.75 9.31
C HIS A 100 -2.73 1.05 8.98
N HIS A 101 -1.99 1.60 9.92
CA HIS A 101 -0.57 1.96 9.77
C HIS A 101 -0.27 3.09 8.77
N PHE A 102 -1.30 3.75 8.24
CA PHE A 102 -1.09 4.94 7.41
C PHE A 102 -0.72 6.14 8.28
N HIS A 103 0.10 7.01 7.72
CA HIS A 103 0.57 8.23 8.37
C HIS A 103 0.24 9.44 7.51
N LEU A 104 -0.06 10.57 8.16
CA LEU A 104 -0.11 11.86 7.48
C LEU A 104 1.31 12.32 7.15
N TYR A 105 1.48 12.96 6.01
CA TYR A 105 2.70 13.75 5.80
C TYR A 105 2.75 14.91 6.77
N ASP A 106 3.94 15.29 7.20
CA ASP A 106 4.14 16.26 8.27
C ASP A 106 3.44 17.61 8.02
N GLU A 107 3.42 18.06 6.76
CA GLU A 107 2.80 19.33 6.41
C GLU A 107 1.30 19.25 6.13
N ALA A 108 0.74 18.07 5.95
CA ALA A 108 -0.64 17.90 5.47
C ALA A 108 -1.64 18.55 6.41
N GLU A 109 -1.54 18.30 7.70
CA GLU A 109 -2.48 18.86 8.69
C GLU A 109 -2.43 20.39 8.71
N ALA A 110 -1.23 20.96 8.75
CA ALA A 110 -1.04 22.41 8.80
C ALA A 110 -1.61 23.11 7.55
N VAL A 111 -1.36 22.54 6.38
CA VAL A 111 -1.87 23.08 5.11
C VAL A 111 -3.41 23.00 5.08
N LEU A 112 -3.98 21.87 5.47
CA LEU A 112 -5.45 21.70 5.47
C LEU A 112 -6.11 22.67 6.45
N ARG A 113 -5.55 22.88 7.64
CA ARG A 113 -6.04 23.83 8.63
C ARG A 113 -5.98 25.26 8.12
N GLU A 114 -4.89 25.64 7.47
CA GLU A 114 -4.74 26.98 6.90
C GLU A 114 -5.75 27.23 5.79
N LEU A 115 -5.96 26.27 4.89
CA LEU A 115 -6.95 26.40 3.83
C LEU A 115 -8.37 26.48 4.36
N ALA A 116 -8.71 25.72 5.40
CA ALA A 116 -10.03 25.76 6.02
C ALA A 116 -10.32 27.09 6.72
N ALA A 117 -9.28 27.79 7.19
CA ALA A 117 -9.42 29.09 7.86
C ALA A 117 -9.62 30.26 6.89
N ARG A 118 -9.46 30.04 5.61
CA ARG A 118 -9.67 31.04 4.56
C ARG A 118 -11.06 30.90 3.98
#